data_fb97bff74ae0c345ef068b1ed811f27e
#
_entry.id   fb97bff74ae0c345ef068b1ed811f27e
#
_cell.length_a   1.000
_cell.length_b   1.000
_cell.length_c   1.000
_cell.angle_alpha   90.00
_cell.angle_beta   90.00
_cell.angle_gamma   90.00
#
_symmetry.space_group_name_H-M   'P 1'
#
loop_
_entity.id
_entity.type
_entity.pdbx_description
1 polymer ?
#
loop_
_entity_poly.entity_id
_entity_poly.type
_entity_poly.pdbx_seq_one_letter_code
_entity_poly.pdbx_strand_id
1 'polypeptide(L)'
;MNPIKDDKEQHKTPTVLVVDDNQQNLELLQVYLEDVDCQSISACDGTEALEIIAKEPPDLILLDVMMPKMSGFEVCRRIKNDPKTSDIPVIMVTALNEFGDIERAIDSGTDDFLSKPVNKLELLTRIKTMLKLKHLSDKLERTLAYLSEIEKQAQMSKSD
;
A
#
# COMPACT_ATOMS: atom_id res chain seq x y z
N MET A 1 12.76 29.95 13.24
CA MET A 1 11.81 29.09 12.51
C MET A 1 11.75 27.75 13.21
N ASN A 2 10.62 27.44 13.80
CA ASN A 2 10.45 26.20 14.57
C ASN A 2 9.82 25.16 13.65
N PRO A 3 10.55 24.12 13.22
CA PRO A 3 10.02 23.10 12.30
C PRO A 3 8.87 22.26 12.90
N ILE A 4 8.58 22.47 14.18
CA ILE A 4 7.52 21.71 14.88
C ILE A 4 6.13 22.38 14.72
N LYS A 5 6.03 23.57 14.11
CA LYS A 5 4.77 24.28 13.97
C LYS A 5 4.04 24.07 12.64
N ASP A 6 4.65 23.41 11.68
CA ASP A 6 4.02 23.13 10.37
C ASP A 6 3.44 21.71 10.24
N ASP A 7 3.14 21.07 11.35
CA ASP A 7 2.39 19.79 11.38
C ASP A 7 0.90 19.95 11.00
N LYS A 8 0.53 21.08 10.42
CA LYS A 8 -0.62 21.13 9.52
C LYS A 8 -0.17 20.70 8.12
N GLU A 9 0.58 19.59 8.06
CA GLU A 9 0.69 18.85 6.83
C GLU A 9 -0.74 18.59 6.35
N GLN A 10 -1.01 19.07 5.16
CA GLN A 10 -2.23 18.76 4.45
C GLN A 10 -2.44 17.25 4.57
N HIS A 11 -3.36 16.83 5.43
CA HIS A 11 -3.80 15.46 5.52
C HIS A 11 -4.40 15.11 4.17
N LYS A 12 -3.52 14.73 3.23
CA LYS A 12 -3.98 14.17 1.97
C LYS A 12 -4.65 12.85 2.30
N THR A 13 -5.93 12.77 1.99
CA THR A 13 -6.70 11.54 2.15
C THR A 13 -6.00 10.40 1.43
N PRO A 14 -5.64 9.30 2.11
CA PRO A 14 -4.95 8.19 1.48
C PRO A 14 -5.83 7.49 0.46
N THR A 15 -5.21 6.91 -0.56
CA THR A 15 -5.88 6.16 -1.63
C THR A 15 -5.62 4.68 -1.45
N VAL A 16 -6.69 3.88 -1.47
CA VAL A 16 -6.63 2.41 -1.43
C VAL A 16 -7.10 1.88 -2.78
N LEU A 17 -6.23 1.10 -3.43
CA LEU A 17 -6.59 0.40 -4.66
C LEU A 17 -7.10 -1.00 -4.32
N VAL A 18 -8.30 -1.33 -4.81
CA VAL A 18 -8.91 -2.65 -4.64
C VAL A 18 -8.87 -3.38 -5.98
N VAL A 19 -8.26 -4.55 -6.01
CA VAL A 19 -8.08 -5.36 -7.22
C VAL A 19 -8.76 -6.71 -7.04
N ASP A 20 -9.81 -6.98 -7.81
CA ASP A 20 -10.54 -8.24 -7.82
C ASP A 20 -11.29 -8.35 -9.17
N ASP A 21 -11.30 -9.51 -9.80
CA ASP A 21 -12.01 -9.75 -11.05
C ASP A 21 -13.53 -9.91 -10.88
N ASN A 22 -14.00 -10.05 -9.64
CA ASN A 22 -15.41 -10.16 -9.32
C ASN A 22 -15.98 -8.80 -8.88
N GLN A 23 -16.91 -8.26 -9.67
CA GLN A 23 -17.51 -6.94 -9.41
C GLN A 23 -18.21 -6.86 -8.06
N GLN A 24 -18.86 -7.93 -7.62
CA GLN A 24 -19.55 -7.96 -6.32
C GLN A 24 -18.55 -7.86 -5.17
N ASN A 25 -17.40 -8.51 -5.28
CA ASN A 25 -16.33 -8.40 -4.29
C ASN A 25 -15.76 -6.98 -4.23
N LEU A 26 -15.56 -6.35 -5.38
CA LEU A 26 -15.10 -4.95 -5.45
C LEU A 26 -16.08 -4.02 -4.72
N GLU A 27 -17.36 -4.15 -5.01
CA GLU A 27 -18.40 -3.33 -4.39
C GLU A 27 -18.46 -3.54 -2.88
N LEU A 28 -18.38 -4.78 -2.42
CA LEU A 28 -18.40 -5.11 -1.00
C LEU A 28 -17.20 -4.49 -0.26
N LEU A 29 -16.01 -4.65 -0.81
CA LEU A 29 -14.80 -4.09 -0.20
C LEU A 29 -14.84 -2.55 -0.20
N GLN A 30 -15.33 -1.93 -1.26
CA GLN A 30 -15.50 -0.49 -1.31
C GLN A 30 -16.50 0.02 -0.27
N VAL A 31 -17.60 -0.71 -0.04
CA VAL A 31 -18.55 -0.39 1.03
C VAL A 31 -17.88 -0.48 2.41
N TYR A 32 -17.09 -1.52 2.64
CA TYR A 32 -16.33 -1.65 3.89
C TYR A 32 -15.36 -0.47 4.10
N LEU A 33 -14.74 0.00 3.02
CA LEU A 33 -13.78 1.11 3.07
C LEU A 33 -14.44 2.46 3.36
N GLU A 34 -15.75 2.59 3.23
CA GLU A 34 -16.47 3.83 3.61
C GLU A 34 -16.27 4.20 5.08
N ASP A 35 -16.00 3.23 5.94
CA ASP A 35 -15.72 3.44 7.36
C ASP A 35 -14.26 3.85 7.64
N VAL A 36 -13.44 3.94 6.61
CA VAL A 36 -12.05 4.42 6.70
C VAL A 36 -11.96 5.77 5.99
N ASP A 37 -11.22 6.69 6.57
CA ASP A 37 -10.95 7.98 5.92
C ASP A 37 -9.95 7.78 4.77
N CYS A 38 -10.45 7.32 3.63
CA CYS A 38 -9.67 7.04 2.44
C CYS A 38 -10.51 7.20 1.17
N GLN A 39 -9.83 7.39 0.06
CA GLN A 39 -10.42 7.25 -1.27
C GLN A 39 -10.17 5.84 -1.78
N SER A 40 -11.17 5.19 -2.37
CA SER A 40 -11.00 3.88 -2.98
C SER A 40 -11.05 3.97 -4.49
N ILE A 41 -10.15 3.25 -5.14
CA ILE A 41 -10.09 3.05 -6.58
C ILE A 41 -10.17 1.55 -6.82
N SER A 42 -10.81 1.13 -7.89
CA SER A 42 -10.92 -0.29 -8.21
C SER A 42 -10.28 -0.64 -9.55
N ALA A 43 -9.76 -1.86 -9.63
CA ALA A 43 -9.28 -2.48 -10.86
C ALA A 43 -9.83 -3.90 -10.94
N CYS A 44 -10.23 -4.33 -12.13
CA CYS A 44 -10.86 -5.64 -12.32
C CYS A 44 -9.88 -6.72 -12.82
N ASP A 45 -8.64 -6.37 -13.09
CA ASP A 45 -7.57 -7.31 -13.45
C ASP A 45 -6.19 -6.74 -13.12
N GLY A 46 -5.17 -7.60 -13.26
CA GLY A 46 -3.80 -7.23 -12.93
C GLY A 46 -3.21 -6.16 -13.83
N THR A 47 -3.55 -6.18 -15.11
CA THR A 47 -3.05 -5.22 -16.09
C THR A 47 -3.58 -3.81 -15.78
N GLU A 48 -4.89 -3.69 -15.54
CA GLU A 48 -5.51 -2.43 -15.13
C GLU A 48 -4.91 -1.91 -13.82
N ALA A 49 -4.70 -2.82 -12.85
CA ALA A 49 -4.09 -2.45 -11.58
C ALA A 49 -2.69 -1.85 -11.77
N LEU A 50 -1.84 -2.49 -12.57
CA LEU A 50 -0.48 -2.00 -12.84
C LEU A 50 -0.49 -0.66 -13.60
N GLU A 51 -1.42 -0.45 -14.51
CA GLU A 51 -1.58 0.83 -15.19
C GLU A 51 -1.96 1.97 -14.24
N ILE A 52 -2.90 1.72 -13.34
CA ILE A 52 -3.31 2.68 -12.31
C ILE A 52 -2.13 3.01 -11.39
N ILE A 53 -1.41 2.00 -10.93
CA ILE A 53 -0.25 2.15 -10.04
C ILE A 53 0.85 2.98 -10.70
N ALA A 54 1.08 2.78 -11.99
CA ALA A 54 2.09 3.53 -12.75
C ALA A 54 1.73 5.02 -12.91
N LYS A 55 0.45 5.34 -13.06
CA LYS A 55 -0.01 6.72 -13.21
C LYS A 55 -0.10 7.46 -11.90
N GLU A 56 -0.69 6.85 -10.89
CA GLU A 56 -0.91 7.44 -9.57
C GLU A 56 -0.77 6.35 -8.51
N PRO A 57 0.43 6.19 -7.92
CA PRO A 57 0.65 5.16 -6.93
C PRO A 57 -0.29 5.31 -5.73
N PRO A 58 -1.04 4.26 -5.35
CA PRO A 58 -1.89 4.29 -4.16
C PRO A 58 -1.06 4.18 -2.89
N ASP A 59 -1.70 4.42 -1.76
CA ASP A 59 -1.08 4.28 -0.43
C ASP A 59 -1.15 2.85 0.11
N LEU A 60 -2.10 2.05 -0.41
CA LEU A 60 -2.29 0.66 -0.04
C LEU A 60 -3.02 -0.07 -1.15
N ILE A 61 -2.74 -1.36 -1.32
CA ILE A 61 -3.37 -2.22 -2.32
C ILE A 61 -4.00 -3.43 -1.64
N LEU A 62 -5.31 -3.63 -1.89
CA LEU A 62 -6.01 -4.88 -1.58
C LEU A 62 -6.05 -5.70 -2.86
N LEU A 63 -5.50 -6.90 -2.85
CA LEU A 63 -5.21 -7.64 -4.05
C LEU A 63 -5.73 -9.08 -3.95
N ASP A 64 -6.67 -9.44 -4.83
CA ASP A 64 -7.08 -10.83 -5.00
C ASP A 64 -6.01 -11.63 -5.73
N VAL A 65 -5.84 -12.89 -5.35
CA VAL A 65 -4.87 -13.79 -5.97
C VAL A 65 -5.42 -14.46 -7.21
N MET A 66 -6.67 -14.93 -7.15
CA MET A 66 -7.26 -15.78 -8.18
C MET A 66 -7.90 -14.93 -9.28
N MET A 67 -7.08 -14.40 -10.16
CA MET A 67 -7.53 -13.63 -11.31
C MET A 67 -7.07 -14.27 -12.62
N PRO A 68 -7.87 -14.16 -13.71
CA PRO A 68 -7.45 -14.69 -15.01
C PRO A 68 -6.28 -13.87 -15.59
N LYS A 69 -5.49 -14.49 -16.44
CA LYS A 69 -4.34 -13.93 -17.16
C LYS A 69 -3.14 -13.60 -16.28
N MET A 70 -3.32 -12.75 -15.29
CA MET A 70 -2.26 -12.35 -14.36
C MET A 70 -2.76 -12.55 -12.93
N SER A 71 -2.13 -13.46 -12.18
CA SER A 71 -2.50 -13.71 -10.77
C SER A 71 -2.09 -12.54 -9.87
N GLY A 72 -2.69 -12.47 -8.69
CA GLY A 72 -2.28 -11.50 -7.68
C GLY A 72 -0.83 -11.71 -7.22
N PHE A 73 -0.32 -12.92 -7.24
CA PHE A 73 1.10 -13.19 -6.95
C PHE A 73 2.02 -12.46 -7.93
N GLU A 74 1.70 -12.51 -9.21
CA GLU A 74 2.48 -11.83 -10.25
C GLU A 74 2.40 -10.31 -10.11
N VAL A 75 1.21 -9.78 -9.87
CA VAL A 75 1.01 -8.34 -9.63
C VAL A 75 1.84 -7.88 -8.43
N CYS A 76 1.75 -8.59 -7.32
CA CYS A 76 2.51 -8.28 -6.10
C CYS A 76 4.02 -8.31 -6.35
N ARG A 77 4.51 -9.33 -7.04
CA ARG A 77 5.93 -9.46 -7.37
C ARG A 77 6.42 -8.28 -8.20
N ARG A 78 5.66 -7.85 -9.19
CA ARG A 78 6.01 -6.69 -10.02
C ARG A 78 6.04 -5.39 -9.21
N ILE A 79 5.08 -5.20 -8.32
CA ILE A 79 5.04 -4.03 -7.42
C ILE A 79 6.28 -4.02 -6.52
N LYS A 80 6.61 -5.16 -5.91
CA LYS A 80 7.72 -5.26 -4.95
C LYS A 80 9.09 -5.23 -5.60
N ASN A 81 9.20 -5.57 -6.87
CA ASN A 81 10.46 -5.53 -7.61
C ASN A 81 10.76 -4.17 -8.25
N ASP A 82 9.81 -3.25 -8.28
CA ASP A 82 10.02 -1.90 -8.79
C ASP A 82 10.34 -0.95 -7.62
N PRO A 83 11.52 -0.30 -7.63
CA PRO A 83 11.90 0.63 -6.56
C PRO A 83 10.90 1.78 -6.34
N LYS A 84 10.13 2.15 -7.37
CA LYS A 84 9.13 3.22 -7.30
C LYS A 84 7.89 2.81 -6.52
N THR A 85 7.61 1.51 -6.41
CA THR A 85 6.37 0.98 -5.84
C THR A 85 6.60 -0.03 -4.72
N SER A 86 7.85 -0.42 -4.46
CA SER A 86 8.19 -1.48 -3.51
C SER A 86 7.73 -1.21 -2.07
N ASP A 87 7.60 0.04 -1.67
CA ASP A 87 7.14 0.44 -0.33
C ASP A 87 5.62 0.55 -0.20
N ILE A 88 4.86 0.36 -1.27
CA ILE A 88 3.40 0.35 -1.16
C ILE A 88 2.98 -0.94 -0.46
N PRO A 89 2.29 -0.87 0.69
CA PRO A 89 1.82 -2.07 1.37
C PRO A 89 0.77 -2.79 0.53
N VAL A 90 0.91 -4.10 0.44
CA VAL A 90 0.00 -5.00 -0.27
C VAL A 90 -0.60 -5.99 0.70
N ILE A 91 -1.92 -6.02 0.78
CA ILE A 91 -2.68 -7.03 1.52
C ILE A 91 -3.37 -7.93 0.50
N MET A 92 -3.04 -9.21 0.50
CA MET A 92 -3.75 -10.19 -0.32
C MET A 92 -5.06 -10.58 0.34
N VAL A 93 -6.14 -10.59 -0.44
CA VAL A 93 -7.48 -10.96 0.01
C VAL A 93 -7.96 -12.11 -0.86
N THR A 94 -7.91 -13.33 -0.36
CA THR A 94 -8.09 -14.50 -1.21
C THR A 94 -8.63 -15.72 -0.46
N ALA A 95 -9.20 -16.66 -1.22
CA ALA A 95 -9.66 -17.96 -0.70
C ALA A 95 -8.52 -18.98 -0.60
N LEU A 96 -7.32 -18.56 -0.21
CA LEU A 96 -6.16 -19.43 -0.05
C LEU A 96 -6.38 -20.41 1.09
N ASN A 97 -6.51 -21.70 0.76
CA ASN A 97 -6.78 -22.76 1.75
C ASN A 97 -5.65 -23.77 1.85
N GLU A 98 -4.63 -23.69 0.98
CA GLU A 98 -3.54 -24.64 0.94
C GLU A 98 -2.23 -24.00 1.43
N PHE A 99 -1.40 -24.81 2.09
CA PHE A 99 -0.13 -24.36 2.66
C PHE A 99 0.82 -23.80 1.59
N GLY A 100 0.86 -24.41 0.40
CA GLY A 100 1.66 -23.93 -0.72
C GLY A 100 1.24 -22.55 -1.22
N ASP A 101 -0.03 -22.20 -1.10
CA ASP A 101 -0.54 -20.88 -1.49
C ASP A 101 -0.04 -19.79 -0.54
N ILE A 102 0.07 -20.09 0.75
CA ILE A 102 0.63 -19.19 1.74
C ILE A 102 2.12 -18.93 1.46
N GLU A 103 2.88 -19.98 1.14
CA GLU A 103 4.29 -19.83 0.74
C GLU A 103 4.44 -18.94 -0.49
N ARG A 104 3.60 -19.11 -1.50
CA ARG A 104 3.62 -18.29 -2.71
C ARG A 104 3.28 -16.83 -2.41
N ALA A 105 2.36 -16.57 -1.49
CA ALA A 105 2.04 -15.22 -1.03
C ALA A 105 3.27 -14.57 -0.38
N ILE A 106 3.92 -15.26 0.51
CA ILE A 106 5.14 -14.79 1.18
C ILE A 106 6.26 -14.54 0.15
N ASP A 107 6.48 -15.46 -0.77
CA ASP A 107 7.51 -15.35 -1.81
C ASP A 107 7.24 -14.19 -2.78
N SER A 108 6.00 -13.80 -2.97
CA SER A 108 5.64 -12.65 -3.80
C SER A 108 5.93 -11.30 -3.16
N GLY A 109 6.25 -11.29 -1.85
CA GLY A 109 6.58 -10.10 -1.09
C GLY A 109 5.37 -9.38 -0.48
N THR A 110 4.23 -10.07 -0.35
CA THR A 110 3.05 -9.47 0.30
C THR A 110 3.36 -9.06 1.75
N ASP A 111 2.77 -7.95 2.16
CA ASP A 111 2.93 -7.45 3.53
C ASP A 111 1.99 -8.14 4.51
N ASP A 112 0.83 -8.58 4.03
CA ASP A 112 -0.17 -9.28 4.82
C ASP A 112 -1.14 -10.02 3.90
N PHE A 113 -1.95 -10.91 4.46
CA PHE A 113 -3.02 -11.58 3.71
C PHE A 113 -4.23 -11.84 4.61
N LEU A 114 -5.42 -11.85 3.98
CA LEU A 114 -6.69 -12.13 4.61
C LEU A 114 -7.41 -13.22 3.83
N SER A 115 -8.03 -14.15 4.53
CA SER A 115 -8.83 -15.20 3.91
C SER A 115 -10.26 -14.74 3.62
N LYS A 116 -10.79 -15.14 2.48
CA LYS A 116 -12.23 -15.00 2.19
C LYS A 116 -13.02 -16.09 2.92
N PRO A 117 -14.23 -15.81 3.42
CA PRO A 117 -14.93 -14.52 3.40
C PRO A 117 -14.29 -13.49 4.32
N VAL A 118 -14.22 -12.24 3.85
CA VAL A 118 -13.54 -11.17 4.55
C VAL A 118 -14.34 -10.72 5.77
N ASN A 119 -13.72 -10.72 6.93
CA ASN A 119 -14.27 -10.10 8.13
C ASN A 119 -14.01 -8.59 8.08
N LYS A 120 -15.08 -7.79 8.13
CA LYS A 120 -14.99 -6.34 8.03
C LYS A 120 -14.07 -5.73 9.10
N LEU A 121 -14.23 -6.12 10.35
CA LEU A 121 -13.44 -5.58 11.45
C LEU A 121 -11.95 -5.90 11.27
N GLU A 122 -11.64 -7.13 10.91
CA GLU A 122 -10.25 -7.55 10.66
C GLU A 122 -9.64 -6.77 9.50
N LEU A 123 -10.36 -6.65 8.38
CA LEU A 123 -9.91 -5.89 7.22
C LEU A 123 -9.62 -4.43 7.58
N LEU A 124 -10.56 -3.75 8.22
CA LEU A 124 -10.41 -2.34 8.59
C LEU A 124 -9.27 -2.11 9.58
N THR A 125 -9.09 -3.01 10.53
CA THR A 125 -7.99 -2.95 11.49
C THR A 125 -6.64 -3.05 10.77
N ARG A 126 -6.50 -3.99 9.84
CA ARG A 126 -5.27 -4.17 9.05
C ARG A 126 -4.98 -2.97 8.16
N ILE A 127 -5.98 -2.45 7.49
CA ILE A 127 -5.84 -1.27 6.63
C ILE A 127 -5.37 -0.06 7.45
N LYS A 128 -6.03 0.22 8.56
CA LYS A 128 -5.67 1.35 9.43
C LYS A 128 -4.25 1.22 9.96
N THR A 129 -3.85 0.03 10.36
CA THR A 129 -2.48 -0.25 10.84
C THR A 129 -1.46 -0.02 9.73
N MET A 130 -1.70 -0.57 8.54
CA MET A 130 -0.78 -0.45 7.40
C MET A 130 -0.64 0.99 6.91
N LEU A 131 -1.73 1.75 6.84
CA LEU A 131 -1.71 3.16 6.46
C LEU A 131 -0.95 4.00 7.49
N LYS A 132 -1.12 3.70 8.77
CA LYS A 132 -0.39 4.38 9.83
C LYS A 132 1.12 4.09 9.77
N LEU A 133 1.50 2.85 9.55
CA LEU A 133 2.90 2.45 9.42
C LEU A 133 3.55 3.12 8.20
N LYS A 134 2.85 3.17 7.07
CA LYS A 134 3.35 3.85 5.88
C LYS A 134 3.54 5.34 6.14
N HIS A 135 2.58 6.00 6.76
CA HIS A 135 2.67 7.42 7.11
C HIS A 135 3.88 7.72 8.01
N LEU A 136 4.10 6.88 9.03
CA LEU A 136 5.24 7.04 9.95
C LEU A 136 6.57 6.77 9.24
N SER A 137 6.62 5.79 8.34
CA SER A 137 7.81 5.50 7.53
C SER A 137 8.16 6.67 6.62
N ASP A 138 7.19 7.22 5.91
CA ASP A 138 7.38 8.37 5.02
C ASP A 138 7.84 9.61 5.82
N LYS A 139 7.28 9.83 7.00
CA LYS A 139 7.68 10.92 7.89
C LYS A 139 9.11 10.75 8.38
N LEU A 140 9.51 9.53 8.72
CA LEU A 140 10.88 9.23 9.12
C LEU A 140 11.87 9.48 7.99
N GLU A 141 11.58 9.02 6.78
CA GLU A 141 12.43 9.27 5.60
C GLU A 141 12.64 10.75 5.35
N ARG A 142 11.56 11.55 5.42
CA ARG A 142 11.65 13.02 5.26
C ARG A 142 12.50 13.67 6.35
N THR A 143 12.35 13.21 7.58
CA THR A 143 13.15 13.71 8.72
C THR A 143 14.63 13.38 8.54
N LEU A 144 14.94 12.15 8.15
CA LEU A 144 16.33 11.73 7.89
C LEU A 144 16.95 12.49 6.73
N ALA A 145 16.20 12.73 5.65
CA ALA A 145 16.66 13.53 4.52
C ALA A 145 16.96 14.97 4.93
N TYR A 146 16.12 15.56 5.76
CA TYR A 146 16.32 16.91 6.30
C TYR A 146 17.59 17.00 7.18
N LEU A 147 17.78 16.03 8.07
CA LEU A 147 18.98 15.98 8.93
C LEU A 147 20.26 15.78 8.10
N SER A 148 20.21 14.94 7.08
CA SER A 148 21.33 14.74 6.16
C SER A 148 21.71 16.05 5.43
N GLU A 149 20.73 16.83 5.02
CA GLU A 149 20.96 18.13 4.37
C GLU A 149 21.60 19.15 5.33
N ILE A 150 21.13 19.17 6.59
CA ILE A 150 21.74 20.02 7.63
C ILE A 150 23.21 19.66 7.85
N GLU A 151 23.54 18.37 7.93
CA GLU A 151 24.93 17.91 8.08
C GLU A 151 25.81 18.33 6.91
N LYS A 152 25.32 18.22 5.68
CA LYS A 152 26.03 18.66 4.48
C LYS A 152 26.32 20.16 4.52
N GLN A 153 25.36 20.98 4.91
CA GLN A 153 25.53 22.44 5.04
C GLN A 153 26.52 22.78 6.12
N ALA A 154 26.50 22.10 7.27
CA ALA A 154 27.43 22.29 8.35
C ALA A 154 28.87 21.95 7.95
N GLN A 155 29.07 20.87 7.18
CA GLN A 155 30.37 20.48 6.64
C GLN A 155 30.89 21.47 5.62
N MET A 156 30.04 21.99 4.74
CA MET A 156 30.42 23.01 3.76
C MET A 156 30.85 24.32 4.43
N SER A 157 30.22 24.74 5.52
CA SER A 157 30.58 25.96 6.24
C SER A 157 31.86 25.79 7.06
N LYS A 158 32.30 24.59 7.38
CA LYS A 158 33.56 24.31 8.08
C LYS A 158 34.78 24.22 7.15
N SER A 159 34.58 24.07 5.84
CA SER A 159 35.66 23.96 4.86
C SER A 159 36.12 25.32 4.32
N ASP A 160 35.51 26.40 4.75
CA ASP A 160 35.95 27.77 4.53
C ASP A 160 36.82 28.25 5.74
#